data_3dd8bc0e288dbd7daef9e491653205d7
#
_entry.id   3dd8bc0e288dbd7daef9e491653205d7
#
_cell.length_a   1.000
_cell.length_b   1.000
_cell.length_c   1.000
_cell.angle_alpha   90.00
_cell.angle_beta   90.00
_cell.angle_gamma   90.00
#
_symmetry.space_group_name_H-M   'P 1'
#
loop_
_entity.id
_entity.type
_entity.pdbx_description
1 polymer ?
#
loop_
_entity_poly.entity_id
_entity_poly.type
_entity_poly.pdbx_seq_one_letter_code
_entity_poly.pdbx_strand_id
1 'polypeptide(L)'
;MARRKTTGNSKVETVRQAVIYCRVSTSEQADSGLGLESQQAKCEAYCTANDLQVAGVFVDAGVSAKTAERPQLERALKALVPGAVLVVLKLDRLTRNVADLQPLADRISDAGADWCAVQEKFDTSTATGRLMLRMVLELSQWEREVIAERTSSALQAKKTRGERLGTTPLGFKTVEGVVTVDESEQATVERARQLRSEGLTLRAIASRLTDEGHQTKRGGRWEAATVNLLLKPRYIESQVACQP
;
A
#
# COMPACT_ATOMS: atom_id res chain seq x y z
N MET A 1 23.80 32.81 -61.55
CA MET A 1 23.20 31.47 -61.28
C MET A 1 23.81 30.91 -59.98
N ALA A 2 23.08 31.05 -58.89
CA ALA A 2 23.56 30.55 -57.57
C ALA A 2 22.91 29.19 -57.27
N ARG A 3 23.71 28.18 -57.12
CA ARG A 3 23.34 26.79 -56.86
C ARG A 3 23.00 26.63 -55.35
N ARG A 4 21.71 26.51 -55.05
CA ARG A 4 21.18 26.26 -53.69
C ARG A 4 21.58 24.84 -53.25
N LYS A 5 22.52 24.75 -52.27
CA LYS A 5 22.82 23.47 -51.59
C LYS A 5 21.66 23.13 -50.69
N THR A 6 20.90 22.11 -51.02
CA THR A 6 19.93 21.42 -50.13
C THR A 6 20.77 20.56 -49.14
N THR A 7 20.93 21.06 -47.93
CA THR A 7 21.40 20.22 -46.79
C THR A 7 20.24 19.32 -46.40
N GLY A 8 20.31 18.07 -46.84
CA GLY A 8 19.44 17.01 -46.34
C GLY A 8 19.74 16.77 -44.88
N ASN A 9 18.83 17.20 -44.01
CA ASN A 9 18.83 16.85 -42.62
C ASN A 9 18.31 15.42 -42.51
N SER A 10 19.19 14.41 -42.59
CA SER A 10 18.86 13.02 -42.27
C SER A 10 18.59 12.98 -40.78
N LYS A 11 17.31 13.06 -40.39
CA LYS A 11 16.88 12.65 -39.05
C LYS A 11 17.33 11.19 -38.87
N VAL A 12 18.37 10.98 -38.10
CA VAL A 12 18.71 9.63 -37.60
C VAL A 12 17.49 9.21 -36.79
N GLU A 13 16.65 8.33 -37.33
CA GLU A 13 15.58 7.70 -36.57
C GLU A 13 16.28 6.82 -35.53
N THR A 14 16.44 7.37 -34.32
CA THR A 14 16.87 6.60 -33.16
C THR A 14 15.78 5.59 -32.86
N VAL A 15 16.02 4.33 -33.17
CA VAL A 15 15.11 3.21 -32.85
C VAL A 15 14.89 3.24 -31.33
N ARG A 16 13.63 3.37 -30.92
CA ARG A 16 13.26 3.39 -29.50
C ARG A 16 13.54 2.02 -28.86
N GLN A 17 14.11 2.02 -27.67
CA GLN A 17 14.38 0.78 -26.94
C GLN A 17 13.17 0.36 -26.13
N ALA A 18 12.92 -0.95 -26.03
CA ALA A 18 11.93 -1.56 -25.17
C ALA A 18 12.58 -2.43 -24.11
N VAL A 19 12.13 -2.29 -22.87
CA VAL A 19 12.46 -3.16 -21.75
C VAL A 19 11.20 -3.96 -21.41
N ILE A 20 11.23 -5.28 -21.58
CA ILE A 20 10.08 -6.14 -21.32
C ILE A 20 10.14 -6.63 -19.88
N TYR A 21 9.02 -6.51 -19.16
CA TYR A 21 8.87 -7.08 -17.84
C TYR A 21 7.70 -8.06 -17.77
N CYS A 22 7.99 -9.28 -17.30
CA CYS A 22 7.01 -10.36 -17.12
C CYS A 22 6.97 -10.81 -15.66
N ARG A 23 5.77 -11.18 -15.17
CA ARG A 23 5.59 -11.71 -13.83
C ARG A 23 4.49 -12.75 -13.79
N VAL A 24 4.72 -13.82 -13.02
CA VAL A 24 3.67 -14.78 -12.63
C VAL A 24 3.72 -15.03 -11.12
N SER A 25 2.56 -15.27 -10.54
CA SER A 25 2.45 -15.74 -9.15
C SER A 25 2.66 -17.26 -9.10
N THR A 26 2.94 -17.81 -7.91
CA THR A 26 3.07 -19.26 -7.69
C THR A 26 1.80 -20.03 -8.07
N SER A 27 0.62 -19.45 -7.85
CA SER A 27 -0.67 -20.05 -8.26
C SER A 27 -0.85 -20.06 -9.77
N GLU A 28 -0.47 -19.00 -10.47
CA GLU A 28 -0.55 -18.94 -11.94
C GLU A 28 0.46 -19.86 -12.62
N GLN A 29 1.58 -20.18 -11.98
CA GLN A 29 2.54 -21.19 -12.48
C GLN A 29 1.98 -22.62 -12.40
N ALA A 30 1.18 -22.90 -11.36
CA ALA A 30 0.57 -24.23 -11.18
C ALA A 30 -0.55 -24.51 -12.19
N ASP A 31 -1.28 -23.46 -12.61
CA ASP A 31 -2.44 -23.60 -13.48
C ASP A 31 -2.11 -23.59 -14.98
N SER A 32 -0.99 -23.01 -15.39
CA SER A 32 -0.58 -22.95 -16.80
C SER A 32 0.91 -22.71 -16.98
N GLY A 33 1.72 -23.76 -17.17
CA GLY A 33 3.15 -23.65 -17.49
C GLY A 33 3.49 -22.81 -18.72
N LEU A 34 2.49 -22.33 -19.46
CA LEU A 34 2.59 -21.46 -20.64
C LEU A 34 2.55 -19.95 -20.30
N GLY A 35 2.37 -19.57 -19.06
CA GLY A 35 2.06 -18.17 -18.69
C GLY A 35 3.17 -17.17 -19.01
N LEU A 36 4.44 -17.49 -18.73
CA LEU A 36 5.57 -16.58 -18.94
C LEU A 36 5.97 -16.46 -20.40
N GLU A 37 6.11 -17.59 -21.08
CA GLU A 37 6.48 -17.61 -22.50
C GLU A 37 5.43 -16.90 -23.36
N SER A 38 4.14 -17.12 -23.08
CA SER A 38 3.05 -16.43 -23.76
C SER A 38 3.05 -14.93 -23.49
N GLN A 39 3.37 -14.49 -22.24
CA GLN A 39 3.50 -13.07 -21.93
C GLN A 39 4.63 -12.44 -22.72
N GLN A 40 5.81 -13.06 -22.69
CA GLN A 40 6.99 -12.57 -23.40
C GLN A 40 6.73 -12.48 -24.89
N ALA A 41 6.23 -13.56 -25.52
CA ALA A 41 5.95 -13.59 -26.95
C ALA A 41 4.98 -12.47 -27.39
N LYS A 42 3.94 -12.19 -26.58
CA LYS A 42 2.99 -11.09 -26.89
C LYS A 42 3.64 -9.71 -26.76
N CYS A 43 4.51 -9.52 -25.76
CA CYS A 43 5.25 -8.26 -25.59
C CYS A 43 6.26 -8.08 -26.74
N GLU A 44 6.97 -9.13 -27.15
CA GLU A 44 7.91 -9.08 -28.29
C GLU A 44 7.17 -8.79 -29.61
N ALA A 45 6.02 -9.43 -29.84
CA ALA A 45 5.18 -9.13 -30.99
C ALA A 45 4.70 -7.68 -31.01
N TYR A 46 4.33 -7.13 -29.85
CA TYR A 46 3.99 -5.71 -29.73
C TYR A 46 5.19 -4.82 -30.05
N CYS A 47 6.39 -5.15 -29.53
CA CYS A 47 7.61 -4.39 -29.82
C CYS A 47 7.91 -4.38 -31.34
N THR A 48 7.80 -5.53 -31.98
CA THR A 48 8.00 -5.65 -33.45
C THR A 48 6.98 -4.82 -34.23
N ALA A 49 5.71 -4.86 -33.83
CA ALA A 49 4.65 -4.11 -34.50
C ALA A 49 4.75 -2.58 -34.32
N ASN A 50 5.53 -2.10 -33.34
CA ASN A 50 5.70 -0.68 -33.04
C ASN A 50 7.16 -0.19 -33.27
N ASP A 51 7.96 -0.92 -34.01
CA ASP A 51 9.36 -0.60 -34.35
C ASP A 51 10.23 -0.33 -33.11
N LEU A 52 9.98 -1.08 -32.01
CA LEU A 52 10.74 -1.01 -30.78
C LEU A 52 11.81 -2.11 -30.75
N GLN A 53 13.05 -1.75 -30.44
CA GLN A 53 14.14 -2.70 -30.26
C GLN A 53 14.16 -3.21 -28.83
N VAL A 54 14.00 -4.53 -28.63
CA VAL A 54 14.05 -5.14 -27.29
C VAL A 54 15.50 -5.08 -26.76
N ALA A 55 15.70 -4.28 -25.70
CA ALA A 55 16.99 -4.14 -25.01
C ALA A 55 17.19 -5.20 -23.92
N GLY A 56 16.12 -5.74 -23.36
CA GLY A 56 16.19 -6.78 -22.35
C GLY A 56 14.82 -7.28 -21.92
N VAL A 57 14.79 -8.52 -21.39
CA VAL A 57 13.60 -9.15 -20.82
C VAL A 57 13.90 -9.51 -19.36
N PHE A 58 13.03 -9.07 -18.47
CA PHE A 58 13.16 -9.25 -17.03
C PHE A 58 11.96 -10.03 -16.49
N VAL A 59 12.22 -11.11 -15.74
CA VAL A 59 11.18 -12.06 -15.34
C VAL A 59 11.22 -12.30 -13.84
N ASP A 60 10.16 -11.93 -13.12
CA ASP A 60 9.92 -12.32 -11.73
C ASP A 60 8.98 -13.53 -11.69
N ALA A 61 9.58 -14.74 -11.58
CA ALA A 61 8.86 -15.99 -11.51
C ALA A 61 8.61 -16.41 -10.04
N GLY A 62 7.36 -16.82 -9.73
CA GLY A 62 7.04 -17.42 -8.43
C GLY A 62 7.09 -16.47 -7.22
N VAL A 63 7.04 -15.15 -7.44
CA VAL A 63 7.02 -14.19 -6.35
C VAL A 63 5.64 -14.23 -5.67
N SER A 64 5.63 -14.67 -4.39
CA SER A 64 4.42 -14.69 -3.57
C SER A 64 3.75 -13.32 -3.51
N ALA A 65 2.42 -13.33 -3.46
CA ALA A 65 1.61 -12.11 -3.31
C ALA A 65 1.96 -11.27 -2.06
N LYS A 66 2.61 -11.90 -1.07
CA LYS A 66 2.99 -11.28 0.20
C LYS A 66 4.39 -10.66 0.20
N THR A 67 5.27 -11.04 -0.75
CA THR A 67 6.64 -10.55 -0.79
C THR A 67 6.68 -9.33 -1.73
N ALA A 68 6.96 -8.17 -1.18
CA ALA A 68 7.07 -6.91 -1.94
C ALA A 68 8.33 -6.84 -2.82
N GLU A 69 9.26 -7.79 -2.66
CA GLU A 69 10.53 -7.81 -3.37
C GLU A 69 10.34 -8.29 -4.81
N ARG A 70 10.63 -7.39 -5.75
CA ARG A 70 10.59 -7.63 -7.21
C ARG A 70 11.95 -7.29 -7.82
N PRO A 71 12.96 -8.15 -7.62
CA PRO A 71 14.35 -7.83 -8.01
C PRO A 71 14.50 -7.61 -9.51
N GLN A 72 13.71 -8.30 -10.34
CA GLN A 72 13.78 -8.12 -11.78
C GLN A 72 13.06 -6.86 -12.25
N LEU A 73 11.97 -6.44 -11.58
CA LEU A 73 11.37 -5.12 -11.84
C LEU A 73 12.37 -4.00 -11.53
N GLU A 74 13.08 -4.07 -10.41
CA GLU A 74 14.10 -3.08 -10.06
C GLU A 74 15.24 -3.06 -11.09
N ARG A 75 15.64 -4.20 -11.63
CA ARG A 75 16.62 -4.29 -12.73
C ARG A 75 16.06 -3.72 -14.03
N ALA A 76 14.80 -4.02 -14.36
CA ALA A 76 14.14 -3.46 -15.53
C ALA A 76 14.07 -1.93 -15.46
N LEU A 77 13.71 -1.36 -14.32
CA LEU A 77 13.69 0.10 -14.13
C LEU A 77 15.06 0.74 -14.26
N LYS A 78 16.11 0.07 -13.75
CA LYS A 78 17.51 0.55 -13.90
C LYS A 78 18.04 0.45 -15.34
N ALA A 79 17.46 -0.42 -16.15
CA ALA A 79 17.84 -0.59 -17.56
C ALA A 79 17.14 0.43 -18.48
N LEU A 80 16.19 1.21 -17.95
CA LEU A 80 15.54 2.27 -18.74
C LEU A 80 16.52 3.40 -19.04
N VAL A 81 16.52 3.81 -20.29
CA VAL A 81 17.23 5.00 -20.77
C VAL A 81 16.23 6.02 -21.30
N PRO A 82 16.60 7.31 -21.41
CA PRO A 82 15.69 8.32 -21.96
C PRO A 82 15.14 7.93 -23.33
N GLY A 83 13.80 8.00 -23.47
CA GLY A 83 13.07 7.59 -24.68
C GLY A 83 12.74 6.11 -24.77
N ALA A 84 13.21 5.26 -23.83
CA ALA A 84 12.81 3.85 -23.77
C ALA A 84 11.38 3.65 -23.34
N VAL A 85 10.85 2.44 -23.58
CA VAL A 85 9.50 2.03 -23.18
C VAL A 85 9.57 0.77 -22.32
N LEU A 86 9.03 0.81 -21.11
CA LEU A 86 8.79 -0.39 -20.32
C LEU A 86 7.51 -1.08 -20.81
N VAL A 87 7.65 -2.28 -21.34
CA VAL A 87 6.54 -3.06 -21.92
C VAL A 87 6.12 -4.17 -20.99
N VAL A 88 4.83 -4.20 -20.65
CA VAL A 88 4.22 -5.29 -19.87
C VAL A 88 2.99 -5.82 -20.60
N LEU A 89 2.64 -7.09 -20.39
CA LEU A 89 1.45 -7.62 -21.01
C LEU A 89 0.17 -7.01 -20.42
N LYS A 90 0.11 -6.89 -19.09
CA LYS A 90 -1.04 -6.36 -18.34
C LYS A 90 -0.56 -5.42 -17.23
N LEU A 91 -1.44 -4.48 -16.86
CA LEU A 91 -1.20 -3.55 -15.77
C LEU A 91 -0.98 -4.27 -14.42
N ASP A 92 -1.67 -5.37 -14.17
CA ASP A 92 -1.54 -6.16 -12.95
C ASP A 92 -0.16 -6.82 -12.79
N ARG A 93 0.65 -6.86 -13.86
CA ARG A 93 2.06 -7.29 -13.80
C ARG A 93 2.92 -6.21 -13.14
N LEU A 94 2.62 -4.92 -13.38
CA LEU A 94 3.31 -3.80 -12.74
C LEU A 94 2.85 -3.61 -11.31
N THR A 95 1.55 -3.54 -11.09
CA THR A 95 0.98 -3.30 -9.76
C THR A 95 -0.36 -3.98 -9.59
N ARG A 96 -0.68 -4.42 -8.37
CA ARG A 96 -2.01 -4.94 -7.98
C ARG A 96 -2.92 -3.87 -7.43
N ASN A 97 -2.36 -2.77 -6.99
CA ASN A 97 -3.09 -1.67 -6.40
C ASN A 97 -2.77 -0.40 -7.21
N VAL A 98 -3.81 0.27 -7.68
CA VAL A 98 -3.65 1.53 -8.41
C VAL A 98 -2.89 2.59 -7.60
N ALA A 99 -2.96 2.52 -6.26
CA ALA A 99 -2.18 3.41 -5.41
C ALA A 99 -0.66 3.27 -5.59
N ASP A 100 -0.19 2.05 -5.91
CA ASP A 100 1.23 1.77 -6.12
C ASP A 100 1.69 2.13 -7.54
N LEU A 101 0.74 2.47 -8.43
CA LEU A 101 1.03 2.82 -9.82
C LEU A 101 1.69 4.20 -9.93
N GLN A 102 1.25 5.18 -9.13
CA GLN A 102 1.79 6.55 -9.20
C GLN A 102 3.30 6.58 -8.90
N PRO A 103 3.80 6.04 -7.78
CA PRO A 103 5.25 6.04 -7.50
C PRO A 103 6.06 5.33 -8.59
N LEU A 104 5.50 4.29 -9.21
CA LEU A 104 6.16 3.56 -10.29
C LEU A 104 6.19 4.38 -11.59
N ALA A 105 5.08 5.02 -11.95
CA ALA A 105 4.98 5.90 -13.11
C ALA A 105 5.93 7.10 -12.98
N ASP A 106 6.05 7.68 -11.78
CA ASP A 106 6.99 8.77 -11.50
C ASP A 106 8.44 8.32 -11.72
N ARG A 107 8.83 7.15 -11.19
CA ARG A 107 10.18 6.59 -11.39
C ARG A 107 10.51 6.35 -12.87
N ILE A 108 9.55 5.87 -13.66
CA ILE A 108 9.73 5.66 -15.11
C ILE A 108 9.87 7.01 -15.82
N SER A 109 9.05 7.97 -15.45
CA SER A 109 9.10 9.34 -15.98
C SER A 109 10.41 10.05 -15.64
N ASP A 110 10.91 9.90 -14.42
CA ASP A 110 12.19 10.46 -13.96
C ASP A 110 13.37 9.88 -14.74
N ALA A 111 13.27 8.62 -15.19
CA ALA A 111 14.23 8.01 -16.11
C ALA A 111 14.11 8.55 -17.56
N GLY A 112 13.16 9.45 -17.83
CA GLY A 112 12.84 9.95 -19.17
C GLY A 112 12.23 8.89 -20.08
N ALA A 113 11.63 7.85 -19.52
CA ALA A 113 11.04 6.71 -20.22
C ALA A 113 9.51 6.71 -20.16
N ASP A 114 8.90 5.94 -21.04
CA ASP A 114 7.47 5.66 -21.06
C ASP A 114 7.20 4.21 -20.66
N TRP A 115 5.93 3.85 -20.49
CA TRP A 115 5.53 2.46 -20.30
C TRP A 115 4.21 2.14 -21.01
N CYS A 116 4.02 0.88 -21.36
CA CYS A 116 2.79 0.42 -21.96
C CYS A 116 2.32 -0.92 -21.38
N ALA A 117 0.99 -1.10 -21.31
CA ALA A 117 0.33 -2.37 -21.00
C ALA A 117 -0.40 -2.83 -22.28
N VAL A 118 0.12 -3.90 -22.89
CA VAL A 118 -0.26 -4.33 -24.23
C VAL A 118 -1.73 -4.72 -24.31
N GLN A 119 -2.22 -5.45 -23.31
CA GLN A 119 -3.58 -6.00 -23.33
C GLN A 119 -4.64 -4.93 -23.10
N GLU A 120 -4.40 -3.99 -22.20
CA GLU A 120 -5.28 -2.87 -21.92
C GLU A 120 -5.14 -1.73 -22.96
N LYS A 121 -4.20 -1.85 -23.90
CA LYS A 121 -3.88 -0.83 -24.90
C LYS A 121 -3.54 0.53 -24.26
N PHE A 122 -2.84 0.46 -23.15
CA PHE A 122 -2.44 1.61 -22.37
C PHE A 122 -0.99 1.99 -22.73
N ASP A 123 -0.75 3.24 -23.12
CA ASP A 123 0.57 3.69 -23.59
C ASP A 123 0.83 5.15 -23.18
N THR A 124 1.74 5.36 -22.23
CA THR A 124 2.09 6.70 -21.72
C THR A 124 2.93 7.52 -22.70
N SER A 125 3.45 6.93 -23.77
CA SER A 125 4.13 7.67 -24.83
C SER A 125 3.16 8.60 -25.57
N THR A 126 1.87 8.28 -25.55
CA THR A 126 0.82 9.07 -26.18
C THR A 126 0.18 10.08 -25.21
N ALA A 127 -0.28 11.22 -25.73
CA ALA A 127 -1.00 12.21 -24.91
C ALA A 127 -2.29 11.63 -24.31
N THR A 128 -3.00 10.79 -25.06
CA THR A 128 -4.23 10.10 -24.61
C THR A 128 -3.93 9.12 -23.49
N GLY A 129 -2.86 8.32 -23.61
CA GLY A 129 -2.47 7.38 -22.54
C GLY A 129 -2.06 8.09 -21.24
N ARG A 130 -1.32 9.20 -21.35
CA ARG A 130 -1.00 10.03 -20.17
C ARG A 130 -2.25 10.63 -19.51
N LEU A 131 -3.22 11.08 -20.32
CA LEU A 131 -4.49 11.56 -19.79
C LEU A 131 -5.25 10.44 -19.06
N MET A 132 -5.36 9.26 -19.68
CA MET A 132 -6.01 8.10 -19.08
C MET A 132 -5.36 7.67 -17.76
N LEU A 133 -4.01 7.69 -17.69
CA LEU A 133 -3.29 7.42 -16.43
C LEU A 133 -3.73 8.36 -15.33
N ARG A 134 -3.72 9.66 -15.59
CA ARG A 134 -4.15 10.67 -14.62
C ARG A 134 -5.58 10.43 -14.15
N MET A 135 -6.51 10.15 -15.08
CA MET A 135 -7.91 9.88 -14.74
C MET A 135 -8.05 8.65 -13.82
N VAL A 136 -7.33 7.56 -14.09
CA VAL A 136 -7.37 6.34 -13.27
C VAL A 136 -6.80 6.60 -11.87
N LEU A 137 -5.71 7.36 -11.78
CA LEU A 137 -5.08 7.71 -10.51
C LEU A 137 -5.99 8.61 -9.66
N GLU A 138 -6.57 9.66 -10.26
CA GLU A 138 -7.51 10.58 -9.60
C GLU A 138 -8.78 9.87 -9.13
N LEU A 139 -9.35 8.97 -9.97
CA LEU A 139 -10.52 8.19 -9.59
C LEU A 139 -10.24 7.31 -8.37
N SER A 140 -9.07 6.67 -8.34
CA SER A 140 -8.66 5.82 -7.21
C SER A 140 -8.39 6.61 -5.93
N GLN A 141 -7.95 7.86 -6.04
CA GLN A 141 -7.81 8.75 -4.91
C GLN A 141 -9.17 9.20 -4.40
N TRP A 142 -10.05 9.62 -5.28
CA TRP A 142 -11.42 10.02 -4.95
C TRP A 142 -12.19 8.89 -4.23
N GLU A 143 -12.11 7.65 -4.72
CA GLU A 143 -12.74 6.50 -4.04
C GLU A 143 -12.26 6.34 -2.59
N ARG A 144 -10.95 6.49 -2.35
CA ARG A 144 -10.38 6.44 -0.98
C ARG A 144 -10.89 7.56 -0.09
N GLU A 145 -10.98 8.78 -0.64
CA GLU A 145 -11.49 9.95 0.07
C GLU A 145 -12.97 9.76 0.45
N VAL A 146 -13.80 9.29 -0.48
CA VAL A 146 -15.22 8.99 -0.21
C VAL A 146 -15.40 7.92 0.86
N ILE A 147 -14.58 6.86 0.84
CA ILE A 147 -14.60 5.82 1.89
C ILE A 147 -14.18 6.41 3.25
N ALA A 148 -13.14 7.24 3.28
CA ALA A 148 -12.68 7.90 4.50
C ALA A 148 -13.74 8.85 5.07
N GLU A 149 -14.39 9.65 4.23
CA GLU A 149 -15.48 10.54 4.63
C GLU A 149 -16.69 9.76 5.20
N ARG A 150 -17.11 8.69 4.52
CA ARG A 150 -18.20 7.82 5.02
C ARG A 150 -17.85 7.19 6.37
N THR A 151 -16.62 6.71 6.52
CA THR A 151 -16.14 6.11 7.76
C THR A 151 -16.10 7.15 8.89
N SER A 152 -15.57 8.34 8.61
CA SER A 152 -15.53 9.47 9.55
C SER A 152 -16.93 9.87 9.99
N SER A 153 -17.84 10.04 9.05
CA SER A 153 -19.25 10.40 9.33
C SER A 153 -19.97 9.34 10.18
N ALA A 154 -19.75 8.05 9.88
CA ALA A 154 -20.31 6.95 10.65
C ALA A 154 -19.75 6.92 12.10
N LEU A 155 -18.44 7.15 12.27
CA LEU A 155 -17.82 7.26 13.59
C LEU A 155 -18.33 8.48 14.36
N GLN A 156 -18.50 9.62 13.69
CA GLN A 156 -19.07 10.82 14.29
C GLN A 156 -20.51 10.57 14.77
N ALA A 157 -21.35 9.95 13.93
CA ALA A 157 -22.71 9.59 14.29
C ALA A 157 -22.77 8.64 15.51
N LYS A 158 -21.88 7.64 15.56
CA LYS A 158 -21.74 6.76 16.73
C LYS A 158 -21.33 7.53 17.97
N LYS A 159 -20.37 8.46 17.84
CA LYS A 159 -19.94 9.33 18.95
C LYS A 159 -21.09 10.18 19.48
N THR A 160 -21.89 10.78 18.59
CA THR A 160 -23.05 11.60 18.98
C THR A 160 -24.14 10.79 19.70
N ARG A 161 -24.33 9.52 19.31
CA ARG A 161 -25.26 8.59 19.98
C ARG A 161 -24.71 7.99 21.28
N GLY A 162 -23.49 8.35 21.67
CA GLY A 162 -22.83 7.76 22.83
C GLY A 162 -22.41 6.29 22.62
N GLU A 163 -22.49 5.80 21.36
CA GLU A 163 -22.05 4.45 21.03
C GLU A 163 -20.53 4.34 21.10
N ARG A 164 -20.10 3.17 21.47
CA ARG A 164 -18.68 2.91 21.63
C ARG A 164 -17.90 3.01 20.33
N LEU A 165 -16.73 3.65 20.40
CA LEU A 165 -15.74 3.68 19.34
C LEU A 165 -14.49 2.85 19.75
N GLY A 166 -14.16 1.83 18.95
CA GLY A 166 -12.94 1.06 19.11
C GLY A 166 -13.00 -0.09 20.16
N THR A 167 -11.83 -0.53 20.63
CA THR A 167 -11.68 -1.67 21.54
C THR A 167 -12.04 -1.28 22.99
N THR A 168 -12.74 -2.15 23.77
CA THR A 168 -13.02 -1.89 25.19
C THR A 168 -11.70 -1.82 25.96
N PRO A 169 -11.46 -0.72 26.69
CA PRO A 169 -10.26 -0.61 27.52
C PRO A 169 -10.32 -1.57 28.71
N LEU A 170 -9.15 -1.83 29.30
CA LEU A 170 -9.07 -2.57 30.56
C LEU A 170 -9.86 -1.82 31.64
N GLY A 171 -10.56 -2.54 32.50
CA GLY A 171 -11.48 -2.00 33.51
C GLY A 171 -12.94 -1.88 33.06
N PHE A 172 -13.22 -2.17 31.78
CA PHE A 172 -14.56 -2.11 31.22
C PHE A 172 -14.87 -3.32 30.36
N LYS A 173 -16.13 -3.73 30.29
CA LYS A 173 -16.67 -4.75 29.38
C LYS A 173 -17.85 -4.20 28.60
N THR A 174 -18.14 -4.82 27.48
CA THR A 174 -19.34 -4.46 26.68
C THR A 174 -20.37 -5.57 26.85
N VAL A 175 -21.53 -5.20 27.34
CA VAL A 175 -22.68 -6.09 27.47
C VAL A 175 -23.82 -5.49 26.62
N GLU A 176 -24.32 -6.23 25.65
CA GLU A 176 -25.39 -5.80 24.73
C GLU A 176 -25.15 -4.42 24.07
N GLY A 177 -23.89 -4.13 23.71
CA GLY A 177 -23.51 -2.86 23.06
C GLY A 177 -23.25 -1.69 24.04
N VAL A 178 -23.59 -1.85 25.33
CA VAL A 178 -23.36 -0.86 26.39
C VAL A 178 -22.05 -1.16 27.11
N VAL A 179 -21.27 -0.13 27.37
CA VAL A 179 -20.01 -0.26 28.14
C VAL A 179 -20.34 -0.21 29.63
N THR A 180 -19.98 -1.27 30.35
CA THR A 180 -20.13 -1.39 31.79
C THR A 180 -18.78 -1.57 32.46
N VAL A 181 -18.69 -1.26 33.73
CA VAL A 181 -17.49 -1.49 34.56
C VAL A 181 -17.26 -3.01 34.69
N ASP A 182 -16.00 -3.42 34.57
CA ASP A 182 -15.59 -4.79 34.89
C ASP A 182 -14.77 -4.75 36.20
N GLU A 183 -15.40 -5.16 37.30
CA GLU A 183 -14.84 -5.07 38.64
C GLU A 183 -13.51 -5.86 38.76
N SER A 184 -13.38 -6.99 38.08
CA SER A 184 -12.16 -7.78 38.10
C SER A 184 -10.98 -7.08 37.44
N GLU A 185 -11.24 -6.33 36.39
CA GLU A 185 -10.22 -5.55 35.68
C GLU A 185 -9.95 -4.20 36.35
N GLN A 186 -10.92 -3.62 37.05
CA GLN A 186 -10.75 -2.36 37.77
C GLN A 186 -9.70 -2.46 38.87
N ALA A 187 -9.60 -3.59 39.55
CA ALA A 187 -8.53 -3.82 40.54
C ALA A 187 -7.13 -3.65 39.92
N THR A 188 -6.94 -4.08 38.67
CA THR A 188 -5.69 -3.88 37.94
C THR A 188 -5.45 -2.40 37.59
N VAL A 189 -6.50 -1.68 37.21
CA VAL A 189 -6.40 -0.23 36.90
C VAL A 189 -6.01 0.56 38.15
N GLU A 190 -6.68 0.30 39.28
CA GLU A 190 -6.41 0.94 40.56
C GLU A 190 -5.01 0.63 41.05
N ARG A 191 -4.58 -0.62 40.97
CA ARG A 191 -3.22 -1.03 41.31
C ARG A 191 -2.16 -0.27 40.49
N ALA A 192 -2.38 -0.16 39.17
CA ALA A 192 -1.49 0.61 38.30
C ALA A 192 -1.43 2.09 38.68
N ARG A 193 -2.56 2.69 39.04
CA ARG A 193 -2.64 4.11 39.54
C ARG A 193 -1.91 4.28 40.84
N GLN A 194 -2.07 3.35 41.80
CA GLN A 194 -1.38 3.37 43.07
C GLN A 194 0.14 3.31 42.87
N LEU A 195 0.63 2.33 42.09
CA LEU A 195 2.06 2.21 41.77
C LEU A 195 2.62 3.46 41.12
N ARG A 196 1.81 4.15 40.33
CA ARG A 196 2.20 5.41 39.69
C ARG A 196 2.28 6.55 40.71
N SER A 197 1.36 6.61 41.67
CA SER A 197 1.38 7.62 42.75
C SER A 197 2.57 7.40 43.72
N GLU A 198 3.04 6.16 43.88
CA GLU A 198 4.25 5.78 44.58
C GLU A 198 5.54 6.19 43.84
N GLY A 199 5.43 6.77 42.63
CA GLY A 199 6.56 7.30 41.87
C GLY A 199 7.25 6.29 40.96
N LEU A 200 6.71 5.06 40.76
CA LEU A 200 7.33 4.04 39.92
C LEU A 200 7.33 4.48 38.44
N THR A 201 8.37 4.04 37.73
CA THR A 201 8.44 4.21 36.26
C THR A 201 7.46 3.29 35.57
N LEU A 202 7.04 3.61 34.33
CA LEU A 202 6.12 2.79 33.56
C LEU A 202 6.63 1.35 33.35
N ARG A 203 7.94 1.17 33.22
CA ARG A 203 8.57 -0.16 33.10
C ARG A 203 8.50 -0.94 34.42
N ALA A 204 8.75 -0.28 35.54
CA ALA A 204 8.64 -0.90 36.85
C ALA A 204 7.20 -1.29 37.20
N ILE A 205 6.22 -0.46 36.82
CA ILE A 205 4.78 -0.79 36.95
C ILE A 205 4.43 -2.00 36.09
N ALA A 206 4.89 -2.06 34.84
CA ALA A 206 4.65 -3.20 33.95
C ALA A 206 5.20 -4.52 34.53
N SER A 207 6.42 -4.51 35.07
CA SER A 207 7.01 -5.67 35.76
C SER A 207 6.19 -6.06 36.98
N ARG A 208 5.85 -5.10 37.82
CA ARG A 208 5.09 -5.34 39.07
C ARG A 208 3.71 -5.94 38.82
N LEU A 209 2.96 -5.42 37.83
CA LEU A 209 1.67 -5.97 37.43
C LEU A 209 1.79 -7.40 36.90
N THR A 210 2.88 -7.73 36.20
CA THR A 210 3.17 -9.10 35.75
C THR A 210 3.45 -10.01 36.93
N ASP A 211 4.31 -9.58 37.86
CA ASP A 211 4.71 -10.34 39.06
C ASP A 211 3.53 -10.60 40.01
N GLU A 212 2.61 -9.64 40.10
CA GLU A 212 1.36 -9.74 40.87
C GLU A 212 0.27 -10.56 40.13
N GLY A 213 0.53 -11.05 38.93
CA GLY A 213 -0.38 -11.93 38.16
C GLY A 213 -1.52 -11.21 37.45
N HIS A 214 -1.48 -9.87 37.34
CA HIS A 214 -2.48 -9.13 36.61
C HIS A 214 -2.40 -9.38 35.11
N GLN A 215 -3.54 -9.58 34.45
CA GLN A 215 -3.61 -9.82 33.01
C GLN A 215 -3.92 -8.55 32.24
N THR A 216 -3.37 -8.43 31.02
CA THR A 216 -3.77 -7.39 30.08
C THR A 216 -5.11 -7.76 29.45
N LYS A 217 -5.83 -6.81 28.85
CA LYS A 217 -7.13 -7.02 28.20
C LYS A 217 -7.13 -8.13 27.13
N ARG A 218 -5.97 -8.44 26.53
CA ARG A 218 -5.81 -9.45 25.48
C ARG A 218 -4.93 -10.63 25.92
N GLY A 219 -4.63 -10.75 27.22
CA GLY A 219 -3.78 -11.82 27.75
C GLY A 219 -2.28 -11.70 27.36
N GLY A 220 -1.86 -10.57 26.77
CA GLY A 220 -0.47 -10.34 26.40
C GLY A 220 0.40 -9.87 27.57
N ARG A 221 1.68 -9.63 27.30
CA ARG A 221 2.62 -9.11 28.31
C ARG A 221 2.33 -7.65 28.64
N TRP A 222 2.62 -7.26 29.89
CA TRP A 222 2.65 -5.86 30.28
C TRP A 222 3.90 -5.18 29.72
N GLU A 223 3.69 -4.07 29.05
CA GLU A 223 4.74 -3.20 28.51
C GLU A 223 4.53 -1.76 28.97
N ALA A 224 5.59 -0.97 29.00
CA ALA A 224 5.51 0.44 29.39
C ALA A 224 4.49 1.23 28.56
N ALA A 225 4.36 0.89 27.26
CA ALA A 225 3.36 1.49 26.36
C ALA A 225 1.93 1.15 26.79
N THR A 226 1.67 -0.11 27.19
CA THR A 226 0.36 -0.57 27.67
C THR A 226 -0.03 0.10 28.98
N VAL A 227 0.93 0.22 29.91
CA VAL A 227 0.74 0.96 31.18
C VAL A 227 0.47 2.43 30.93
N ASN A 228 1.19 3.07 30.00
CA ASN A 228 0.96 4.47 29.64
C ASN A 228 -0.47 4.69 29.07
N LEU A 229 -0.93 3.77 28.24
CA LEU A 229 -2.30 3.81 27.73
C LEU A 229 -3.35 3.59 28.82
N LEU A 230 -3.06 2.73 29.80
CA LEU A 230 -3.93 2.45 30.92
C LEU A 230 -4.10 3.67 31.84
N LEU A 231 -3.02 4.39 32.09
CA LEU A 231 -3.00 5.54 33.03
C LEU A 231 -3.52 6.85 32.40
N LYS A 232 -3.71 6.93 31.08
CA LYS A 232 -4.28 8.09 30.42
C LYS A 232 -5.77 8.23 30.79
N PRO A 233 -6.26 9.45 31.14
CA PRO A 233 -7.68 9.68 31.35
C PRO A 233 -8.45 9.35 30.07
N ARG A 234 -9.52 8.57 30.19
CA ARG A 234 -10.29 8.07 29.06
C ARG A 234 -11.68 8.71 29.07
N TYR A 235 -12.16 9.08 27.88
CA TYR A 235 -13.50 9.60 27.67
C TYR A 235 -14.62 8.70 28.25
N ILE A 236 -14.39 7.40 28.31
CA ILE A 236 -15.34 6.41 28.86
C ILE A 236 -15.56 6.56 30.36
N GLU A 237 -14.49 6.94 31.11
CA GLU A 237 -14.61 7.17 32.56
C GLU A 237 -15.56 8.32 32.90
N SER A 238 -15.63 9.35 32.05
CA SER A 238 -16.54 10.47 32.23
C SER A 238 -18.00 10.12 31.85
N GLN A 239 -18.21 9.18 30.95
CA GLN A 239 -19.58 8.75 30.58
C GLN A 239 -20.19 7.76 31.56
N VAL A 240 -19.39 6.83 32.12
CA VAL A 240 -19.86 5.88 33.13
C VAL A 240 -20.12 6.58 34.47
N ALA A 241 -19.36 7.62 34.80
CA ALA A 241 -19.57 8.42 36.01
C ALA A 241 -20.84 9.31 35.95
N CYS A 242 -21.41 9.54 34.77
CA CYS A 242 -22.63 10.34 34.55
C CYS A 242 -23.91 9.51 34.38
N GLN A 243 -23.88 8.20 34.55
CA GLN A 243 -25.11 7.40 34.60
C GLN A 243 -25.62 7.39 36.04
N PRO A 244 -26.90 7.81 36.26
CA PRO A 244 -27.51 7.87 37.57
C PRO A 244 -27.70 6.49 38.21
#